data_dfbca2ec04576654e779f708b8825feb
#
_entry.id   dfbca2ec04576654e779f708b8825feb
#
_cell.length_a   1.000
_cell.length_b   1.000
_cell.length_c   1.000
_cell.angle_alpha   90.00
_cell.angle_beta   90.00
_cell.angle_gamma   90.00
#
_symmetry.space_group_name_H-M   'P 1'
#
loop_
_entity.id
_entity.type
_entity.pdbx_description
1 polymer ?
#
loop_
_entity_poly.entity_id
_entity_poly.type
_entity_poly.pdbx_seq_one_letter_code
_entity_poly.pdbx_strand_id
1 'polypeptide(L)'
;MKRYIIGLTLASALTMGLTSCSDFLEEPIRGQQDMENYFTTEEECEKQITGCYNFIACDDWWQIYKFYNLCNITTDDCWMGNTTQDPGEYRAAAMFTGNTIDLGNAVQNFWQYRYKGITQCNIAIEKIAQLKFNDEKYQKRLIAEAKFLRGFYYFELVKNFGGVPLVMSLKMPSEVQGITLATTAETYAQIEQDFKDALADLPKKAELSANDIGRATSGAAKGMLAKAYLYQGKYAEAEPILQELTCRGSHASGTPEYELMDDFSQVWNIDYNNGKESLFEIQTSDDTQYSLGERYSVLVGSRDDAGWSWGLPTSNLEKAFKDAGDEIRLRYTILHDGQTDVPGDPTWNEENPYVISASKHKSGRCNMKLFIPVNRRPSPYDAPHNPLNIRLLRYAEVLLMYAETENALNHDSEAQWALNKVRQRVQLPEVTATGTALRDAIRTERRLELALEGTRLDDLRRWKMDDGKTMMEHVFGPNGTFVKYNMEESTDPYETTNQQENSNEGINFQAPRDLLFAIPNSEITMSNGTIKQNEGYN
;
A
#
# COMPACT_ATOMS: atom_id res chain seq x y z
N MET A 1 12.56 -87.23 17.33
CA MET A 1 12.12 -86.21 18.31
C MET A 1 12.85 -84.87 18.21
N LYS A 2 14.14 -84.77 17.77
CA LYS A 2 14.87 -83.49 17.70
C LYS A 2 14.47 -82.54 16.52
N ARG A 3 13.78 -83.01 15.49
CA ARG A 3 13.36 -82.20 14.33
C ARG A 3 12.03 -81.48 14.54
N TYR A 4 11.19 -81.88 15.46
CA TYR A 4 9.92 -81.22 15.72
C TYR A 4 9.99 -80.08 16.76
N ILE A 5 11.05 -80.08 17.60
CA ILE A 5 11.27 -79.06 18.61
C ILE A 5 11.81 -77.79 17.98
N ILE A 6 12.58 -77.89 16.88
CA ILE A 6 13.10 -76.67 16.13
C ILE A 6 12.01 -76.00 15.34
N GLY A 7 11.01 -76.78 14.86
CA GLY A 7 9.86 -76.20 14.14
C GLY A 7 8.92 -75.38 15.02
N LEU A 8 8.72 -75.78 16.28
CA LEU A 8 7.83 -75.10 17.22
C LEU A 8 8.47 -73.76 17.76
N THR A 9 9.79 -73.79 17.96
CA THR A 9 10.51 -72.60 18.42
C THR A 9 10.63 -71.52 17.34
N LEU A 10 10.68 -71.88 16.05
CA LEU A 10 10.65 -70.92 14.96
C LEU A 10 9.25 -70.31 14.73
N ALA A 11 8.19 -71.09 14.92
CA ALA A 11 6.82 -70.61 14.79
C ALA A 11 6.41 -69.66 15.91
N SER A 12 6.89 -69.88 17.16
CA SER A 12 6.66 -68.92 18.26
C SER A 12 7.52 -67.67 18.21
N ALA A 13 8.67 -67.65 17.50
CA ALA A 13 9.46 -66.47 17.28
C ALA A 13 8.88 -65.56 16.16
N LEU A 14 8.09 -66.14 15.22
CA LEU A 14 7.45 -65.36 14.16
C LEU A 14 6.13 -64.67 14.58
N THR A 15 5.51 -65.12 15.68
CA THR A 15 4.25 -64.53 16.16
C THR A 15 4.44 -63.42 17.20
N MET A 16 5.66 -63.19 17.71
CA MET A 16 5.96 -62.07 18.61
C MET A 16 6.49 -60.81 17.88
N GLY A 17 6.60 -60.85 16.56
CA GLY A 17 7.15 -59.74 15.76
C GLY A 17 6.10 -58.84 15.11
N LEU A 18 4.78 -58.94 15.39
CA LEU A 18 3.73 -58.18 14.73
C LEU A 18 2.91 -57.26 15.65
N THR A 19 3.34 -57.02 16.88
CA THR A 19 2.89 -55.82 17.61
C THR A 19 3.86 -54.69 17.30
N SER A 20 3.73 -54.13 16.11
CA SER A 20 4.28 -52.83 15.79
C SER A 20 3.56 -51.81 16.68
N CYS A 21 4.23 -51.33 17.71
CA CYS A 21 3.80 -50.13 18.40
C CYS A 21 3.86 -49.00 17.38
N SER A 22 2.72 -48.59 16.85
CA SER A 22 2.57 -47.38 16.02
C SER A 22 3.07 -46.14 16.78
N ASP A 23 3.00 -46.14 18.09
CA ASP A 23 3.42 -45.03 18.96
C ASP A 23 4.95 -44.86 19.09
N PHE A 24 5.77 -45.81 18.59
CA PHE A 24 7.24 -45.67 18.64
C PHE A 24 7.80 -44.88 17.47
N LEU A 25 7.01 -44.62 16.43
CA LEU A 25 7.42 -43.84 15.25
C LEU A 25 6.89 -42.39 15.25
N GLU A 26 6.04 -42.05 16.22
CA GLU A 26 5.62 -40.68 16.47
C GLU A 26 6.51 -40.08 17.56
N GLU A 27 7.82 -39.88 17.27
CA GLU A 27 8.57 -38.92 18.07
C GLU A 27 7.99 -37.52 17.77
N PRO A 28 7.44 -36.84 18.80
CA PRO A 28 7.08 -35.45 18.61
C PRO A 28 8.35 -34.71 18.16
N ILE A 29 8.26 -33.96 17.09
CA ILE A 29 9.38 -33.20 16.53
C ILE A 29 9.87 -32.24 17.63
N ARG A 30 10.90 -32.65 18.37
CA ARG A 30 11.46 -31.85 19.46
C ARG A 30 12.16 -30.63 18.89
N GLY A 31 11.63 -29.45 19.20
CA GLY A 31 12.24 -28.16 18.82
C GLY A 31 11.72 -27.52 17.54
N GLN A 32 10.69 -28.08 16.91
CA GLN A 32 9.89 -27.36 15.92
C GLN A 32 8.48 -27.18 16.46
N GLN A 33 8.01 -25.94 16.53
CA GLN A 33 6.60 -25.64 16.79
C GLN A 33 5.82 -25.96 15.51
N ASP A 34 4.90 -26.94 15.60
CA ASP A 34 3.93 -27.18 14.53
C ASP A 34 2.66 -26.33 14.77
N MET A 35 1.81 -26.23 13.76
CA MET A 35 0.60 -25.42 13.85
C MET A 35 -0.43 -25.94 14.86
N GLU A 36 -0.35 -27.20 15.29
CA GLU A 36 -1.28 -27.78 16.29
C GLU A 36 -0.83 -27.43 17.71
N ASN A 37 0.48 -27.29 17.94
CA ASN A 37 1.07 -27.05 19.25
C ASN A 37 1.47 -25.57 19.47
N TYR A 38 1.37 -24.69 18.46
CA TYR A 38 1.76 -23.29 18.57
C TYR A 38 0.71 -22.43 19.29
N PHE A 39 -0.58 -22.68 19.07
CA PHE A 39 -1.66 -21.85 19.62
C PHE A 39 -2.15 -22.43 20.95
N THR A 40 -1.41 -22.19 22.04
CA THR A 40 -1.74 -22.67 23.38
C THR A 40 -1.91 -21.56 24.40
N THR A 41 -1.39 -20.36 24.12
CA THR A 41 -1.41 -19.21 25.03
C THR A 41 -1.91 -17.94 24.33
N GLU A 42 -2.41 -16.98 25.11
CA GLU A 42 -2.79 -15.64 24.63
C GLU A 42 -1.59 -14.90 24.01
N GLU A 43 -0.39 -15.08 24.59
CA GLU A 43 0.85 -14.47 24.07
C GLU A 43 1.23 -14.98 22.67
N GLU A 44 1.07 -16.28 22.41
CA GLU A 44 1.30 -16.88 21.09
C GLU A 44 0.30 -16.35 20.05
N CYS A 45 -0.94 -16.16 20.45
CA CYS A 45 -1.96 -15.53 19.61
C CYS A 45 -1.61 -14.08 19.26
N GLU A 46 -1.11 -13.31 20.22
CA GLU A 46 -0.66 -11.94 19.99
C GLU A 46 0.53 -11.89 19.04
N LYS A 47 1.51 -12.79 19.20
CA LYS A 47 2.65 -12.92 18.28
C LYS A 47 2.19 -13.26 16.86
N GLN A 48 1.17 -14.10 16.71
CA GLN A 48 0.57 -14.42 15.41
C GLN A 48 -0.03 -13.17 14.76
N ILE A 49 -0.77 -12.35 15.51
CA ILE A 49 -1.31 -11.09 15.00
C ILE A 49 -0.18 -10.14 14.58
N THR A 50 0.88 -10.03 15.39
CA THR A 50 2.07 -9.25 15.00
C THR A 50 2.68 -9.78 13.70
N GLY A 51 2.73 -11.11 13.53
CA GLY A 51 3.10 -11.75 12.26
C GLY A 51 2.21 -11.38 11.08
N CYS A 52 0.89 -11.15 11.31
CA CYS A 52 0.00 -10.65 10.27
C CYS A 52 0.37 -9.24 9.82
N TYR A 53 0.74 -8.33 10.73
CA TYR A 53 1.19 -6.98 10.38
C TYR A 53 2.51 -6.98 9.58
N ASN A 54 3.37 -7.97 9.78
CA ASN A 54 4.67 -8.03 9.13
C ASN A 54 4.56 -7.98 7.59
N PHE A 55 3.50 -8.56 7.02
CA PHE A 55 3.31 -8.59 5.57
C PHE A 55 2.79 -7.29 4.96
N ILE A 56 2.58 -6.22 5.74
CA ILE A 56 2.24 -4.90 5.19
C ILE A 56 3.43 -4.37 4.36
N ALA A 57 4.65 -4.47 4.91
CA ALA A 57 5.84 -3.92 4.24
C ALA A 57 7.15 -4.64 4.55
N CYS A 58 7.21 -5.45 5.60
CA CYS A 58 8.43 -6.18 5.93
C CYS A 58 8.61 -7.34 4.95
N ASP A 59 9.59 -7.24 4.10
CA ASP A 59 9.87 -8.21 3.05
C ASP A 59 11.38 -8.34 2.79
N ASP A 60 11.75 -9.43 2.15
CA ASP A 60 13.09 -9.61 1.61
C ASP A 60 13.27 -8.71 0.37
N TRP A 61 14.28 -7.85 0.37
CA TRP A 61 14.66 -7.07 -0.81
C TRP A 61 13.66 -5.97 -1.25
N TRP A 62 12.88 -5.38 -0.32
CA TRP A 62 12.13 -4.15 -0.56
C TRP A 62 10.97 -4.26 -1.55
N GLN A 63 10.42 -5.47 -1.73
CA GLN A 63 9.47 -5.75 -2.81
C GLN A 63 8.18 -4.93 -2.69
N ILE A 64 7.69 -4.73 -1.47
CA ILE A 64 6.47 -3.93 -1.25
C ILE A 64 6.72 -2.46 -1.58
N TYR A 65 7.81 -1.87 -1.10
CA TYR A 65 8.18 -0.49 -1.43
C TYR A 65 8.48 -0.32 -2.92
N LYS A 66 9.10 -1.31 -3.55
CA LYS A 66 9.30 -1.35 -5.00
C LYS A 66 7.97 -1.29 -5.75
N PHE A 67 6.97 -2.05 -5.32
CA PHE A 67 5.66 -2.03 -5.95
C PHE A 67 4.94 -0.70 -5.73
N TYR A 68 5.00 -0.12 -4.54
CA TYR A 68 4.44 1.22 -4.29
C TYR A 68 5.11 2.28 -5.18
N ASN A 69 6.43 2.19 -5.34
CA ASN A 69 7.14 3.06 -6.28
C ASN A 69 6.70 2.82 -7.73
N LEU A 70 6.50 1.56 -8.13
CA LEU A 70 5.99 1.21 -9.46
C LEU A 70 4.60 1.83 -9.69
N CYS A 71 3.72 1.84 -8.69
CA CYS A 71 2.44 2.53 -8.77
C CYS A 71 2.59 4.05 -8.97
N ASN A 72 3.60 4.69 -8.35
CA ASN A 72 3.84 6.12 -8.54
C ASN A 72 4.38 6.44 -9.95
N ILE A 73 5.33 5.66 -10.45
CA ILE A 73 5.93 5.92 -11.77
C ILE A 73 5.01 5.62 -12.95
N THR A 74 3.88 4.98 -12.71
CA THR A 74 2.81 4.79 -13.72
C THR A 74 1.78 5.92 -13.68
N THR A 75 2.18 7.11 -13.25
CA THR A 75 1.32 8.31 -13.15
C THR A 75 1.93 9.52 -13.85
N ASP A 76 1.15 10.59 -13.96
CA ASP A 76 1.60 11.89 -14.48
C ASP A 76 2.36 12.74 -13.45
N ASP A 77 2.40 12.31 -12.20
CA ASP A 77 3.09 13.02 -11.10
C ASP A 77 4.54 12.58 -10.90
N CYS A 78 4.85 11.37 -11.36
CA CYS A 78 6.12 10.74 -11.12
C CYS A 78 6.61 10.00 -12.37
N TRP A 79 7.90 9.92 -12.56
CA TRP A 79 8.51 9.20 -13.68
C TRP A 79 9.73 8.40 -13.22
N MET A 80 10.21 7.52 -14.08
CA MET A 80 11.27 6.57 -13.74
C MET A 80 12.55 7.25 -13.26
N GLY A 81 13.04 8.24 -13.98
CA GLY A 81 14.18 9.08 -13.61
C GLY A 81 15.55 8.39 -13.60
N ASN A 82 15.63 7.12 -13.92
CA ASN A 82 16.85 6.32 -13.89
C ASN A 82 17.53 6.22 -15.26
N THR A 83 18.66 5.51 -15.28
CA THR A 83 19.39 5.21 -16.51
C THR A 83 18.90 3.90 -17.14
N THR A 84 19.32 3.64 -18.39
CA THR A 84 19.05 2.38 -19.09
C THR A 84 19.63 1.14 -18.39
N GLN A 85 20.54 1.32 -17.43
CA GLN A 85 21.15 0.25 -16.65
C GLN A 85 20.37 -0.16 -15.41
N ASP A 86 19.34 0.60 -15.05
CA ASP A 86 18.49 0.30 -13.91
C ASP A 86 17.44 -0.78 -14.27
N PRO A 87 16.76 -1.39 -13.27
CA PRO A 87 15.88 -2.52 -13.50
C PRO A 87 14.83 -2.28 -14.59
N GLY A 88 14.76 -3.18 -15.57
CA GLY A 88 13.89 -3.08 -16.74
C GLY A 88 12.42 -3.07 -16.43
N GLU A 89 12.01 -3.70 -15.30
CA GLU A 89 10.62 -3.77 -14.85
C GLU A 89 9.99 -2.40 -14.61
N TYR A 90 10.73 -1.46 -14.04
CA TYR A 90 10.24 -0.09 -13.81
C TYR A 90 10.08 0.67 -15.12
N ARG A 91 11.03 0.46 -16.04
CA ARG A 91 10.95 1.05 -17.38
C ARG A 91 9.75 0.50 -18.15
N ALA A 92 9.55 -0.81 -18.11
CA ALA A 92 8.42 -1.47 -18.74
C ALA A 92 7.09 -0.94 -18.20
N ALA A 93 6.99 -0.75 -16.88
CA ALA A 93 5.81 -0.18 -16.23
C ALA A 93 5.57 1.27 -16.65
N ALA A 94 6.60 2.13 -16.58
CA ALA A 94 6.50 3.55 -16.94
C ALA A 94 6.12 3.75 -18.43
N MET A 95 6.51 2.84 -19.30
CA MET A 95 6.23 2.88 -20.74
C MET A 95 4.98 2.09 -21.14
N PHE A 96 4.31 1.40 -20.23
CA PHE A 96 3.15 0.56 -20.52
C PHE A 96 3.42 -0.45 -21.63
N THR A 97 4.53 -1.19 -21.55
CA THR A 97 4.93 -2.12 -22.63
C THR A 97 3.94 -3.28 -22.81
N GLY A 98 3.11 -3.56 -21.82
CA GLY A 98 2.10 -4.62 -21.85
C GLY A 98 2.65 -6.04 -21.79
N ASN A 99 3.96 -6.20 -21.64
CA ASN A 99 4.59 -7.50 -21.52
C ASN A 99 4.62 -7.95 -20.05
N THR A 100 3.91 -9.03 -19.75
CA THR A 100 3.81 -9.59 -18.39
C THR A 100 5.17 -10.03 -17.82
N ILE A 101 6.10 -10.44 -18.69
CA ILE A 101 7.45 -10.87 -18.31
C ILE A 101 8.29 -9.65 -17.87
N ASP A 102 8.12 -8.52 -18.53
CA ASP A 102 8.90 -7.31 -18.28
C ASP A 102 8.51 -6.62 -16.96
N LEU A 103 7.27 -6.80 -16.47
CA LEU A 103 6.85 -6.33 -15.14
C LEU A 103 7.44 -7.17 -13.99
N GLY A 104 7.96 -8.32 -14.30
CA GLY A 104 8.89 -9.13 -13.51
C GLY A 104 8.53 -9.35 -12.05
N ASN A 105 9.58 -9.31 -11.24
CA ASN A 105 9.49 -9.69 -9.82
C ASN A 105 8.70 -8.71 -8.96
N ALA A 106 8.62 -7.42 -9.31
CA ALA A 106 7.94 -6.43 -8.46
C ALA A 106 6.45 -6.75 -8.31
N VAL A 107 5.76 -7.05 -9.42
CA VAL A 107 4.33 -7.41 -9.44
C VAL A 107 4.10 -8.78 -8.82
N GLN A 108 4.92 -9.77 -9.18
CA GLN A 108 4.81 -11.14 -8.66
C GLN A 108 5.02 -11.18 -7.14
N ASN A 109 6.08 -10.54 -6.65
CA ASN A 109 6.39 -10.54 -5.22
C ASN A 109 5.32 -9.81 -4.42
N PHE A 110 4.81 -8.67 -4.92
CA PHE A 110 3.70 -7.98 -4.25
C PHE A 110 2.48 -8.90 -4.09
N TRP A 111 2.04 -9.55 -5.16
CA TRP A 111 0.95 -10.53 -5.12
C TRP A 111 1.21 -11.61 -4.06
N GLN A 112 2.37 -12.26 -4.10
CA GLN A 112 2.72 -13.34 -3.19
C GLN A 112 2.77 -12.87 -1.72
N TYR A 113 3.33 -11.69 -1.44
CA TYR A 113 3.37 -11.17 -0.08
C TYR A 113 1.98 -10.83 0.46
N ARG A 114 1.07 -10.31 -0.38
CA ARG A 114 -0.32 -10.08 0.03
C ARG A 114 -1.02 -11.40 0.38
N TYR A 115 -0.83 -12.45 -0.42
CA TYR A 115 -1.40 -13.77 -0.12
C TYR A 115 -0.74 -14.45 1.10
N LYS A 116 0.55 -14.25 1.35
CA LYS A 116 1.18 -14.68 2.61
C LYS A 116 0.51 -14.00 3.81
N GLY A 117 0.28 -12.69 3.73
CA GLY A 117 -0.45 -11.95 4.76
C GLY A 117 -1.87 -12.47 4.98
N ILE A 118 -2.63 -12.70 3.90
CA ILE A 118 -3.98 -13.30 3.96
C ILE A 118 -3.94 -14.67 4.64
N THR A 119 -2.96 -15.50 4.32
CA THR A 119 -2.81 -16.83 4.94
C THR A 119 -2.57 -16.71 6.45
N GLN A 120 -1.69 -15.79 6.88
CA GLN A 120 -1.45 -15.57 8.32
C GLN A 120 -2.70 -15.06 9.03
N CYS A 121 -3.47 -14.17 8.39
CA CYS A 121 -4.74 -13.71 8.94
C CYS A 121 -5.76 -14.83 9.05
N ASN A 122 -5.87 -15.71 8.05
CA ASN A 122 -6.77 -16.87 8.10
C ASN A 122 -6.40 -17.81 9.25
N ILE A 123 -5.10 -18.12 9.42
CA ILE A 123 -4.61 -18.93 10.54
C ILE A 123 -5.01 -18.28 11.87
N ALA A 124 -4.76 -16.97 12.02
CA ALA A 124 -5.10 -16.24 13.24
C ALA A 124 -6.61 -16.32 13.54
N ILE A 125 -7.47 -16.02 12.55
CA ILE A 125 -8.92 -16.03 12.71
C ILE A 125 -9.42 -17.42 13.13
N GLU A 126 -8.95 -18.48 12.46
CA GLU A 126 -9.40 -19.85 12.74
C GLU A 126 -8.89 -20.37 14.09
N LYS A 127 -7.61 -20.18 14.38
CA LYS A 127 -6.98 -20.76 15.57
C LYS A 127 -7.34 -20.01 16.85
N ILE A 128 -7.32 -18.67 16.82
CA ILE A 128 -7.67 -17.86 18.00
C ILE A 128 -9.12 -18.08 18.42
N ALA A 129 -10.04 -18.24 17.45
CA ALA A 129 -11.44 -18.51 17.75
C ALA A 129 -11.70 -19.85 18.47
N GLN A 130 -10.78 -20.82 18.36
CA GLN A 130 -10.91 -22.14 19.00
C GLN A 130 -10.42 -22.15 20.45
N LEU A 131 -9.65 -21.13 20.87
CA LEU A 131 -9.10 -21.05 22.20
C LEU A 131 -10.07 -20.39 23.18
N LYS A 132 -9.86 -20.64 24.46
CA LYS A 132 -10.59 -19.96 25.52
C LYS A 132 -9.69 -18.96 26.21
N PHE A 133 -9.94 -17.67 25.99
CA PHE A 133 -9.25 -16.57 26.66
C PHE A 133 -9.89 -16.26 28.02
N ASN A 134 -9.09 -15.74 28.93
CA ASN A 134 -9.60 -15.16 30.18
C ASN A 134 -10.33 -13.84 29.90
N ASP A 135 -9.85 -13.06 28.94
CA ASP A 135 -10.48 -11.84 28.45
C ASP A 135 -11.03 -12.06 27.03
N GLU A 136 -12.34 -12.30 26.94
CA GLU A 136 -13.05 -12.47 25.66
C GLU A 136 -13.00 -11.19 24.80
N LYS A 137 -12.93 -10.00 25.40
CA LYS A 137 -12.81 -8.74 24.65
C LYS A 137 -11.45 -8.68 23.94
N TYR A 138 -10.39 -9.11 24.62
CA TYR A 138 -9.05 -9.18 24.03
C TYR A 138 -8.99 -10.20 22.89
N GLN A 139 -9.59 -11.39 23.05
CA GLN A 139 -9.69 -12.39 21.99
C GLN A 139 -10.39 -11.83 20.74
N LYS A 140 -11.54 -11.17 20.92
CA LYS A 140 -12.30 -10.55 19.83
C LYS A 140 -11.51 -9.47 19.14
N ARG A 141 -10.79 -8.63 19.89
CA ARG A 141 -9.87 -7.61 19.34
C ARG A 141 -8.82 -8.24 18.43
N LEU A 142 -8.14 -9.32 18.85
CA LEU A 142 -7.12 -9.97 18.04
C LEU A 142 -7.70 -10.52 16.72
N ILE A 143 -8.89 -11.12 16.77
CA ILE A 143 -9.60 -11.59 15.57
C ILE A 143 -10.00 -10.42 14.67
N ALA A 144 -10.44 -9.29 15.25
CA ALA A 144 -10.79 -8.09 14.51
C ALA A 144 -9.58 -7.48 13.81
N GLU A 145 -8.40 -7.45 14.45
CA GLU A 145 -7.14 -7.01 13.83
C GLU A 145 -6.79 -7.90 12.63
N ALA A 146 -6.91 -9.23 12.76
CA ALA A 146 -6.66 -10.15 11.64
C ALA A 146 -7.64 -9.94 10.47
N LYS A 147 -8.93 -9.71 10.75
CA LYS A 147 -9.93 -9.38 9.71
C LYS A 147 -9.62 -8.05 9.03
N PHE A 148 -9.29 -7.00 9.79
CA PHE A 148 -8.86 -5.72 9.23
C PHE A 148 -7.70 -5.88 8.27
N LEU A 149 -6.65 -6.60 8.67
CA LEU A 149 -5.47 -6.82 7.84
C LEU A 149 -5.80 -7.66 6.60
N ARG A 150 -6.66 -8.68 6.71
CA ARG A 150 -7.11 -9.47 5.56
C ARG A 150 -7.88 -8.60 4.56
N GLY A 151 -8.80 -7.77 5.03
CA GLY A 151 -9.51 -6.79 4.23
C GLY A 151 -8.57 -5.80 3.55
N PHE A 152 -7.55 -5.32 4.27
CA PHE A 152 -6.50 -4.46 3.73
C PHE A 152 -5.71 -5.14 2.60
N TYR A 153 -5.28 -6.40 2.79
CA TYR A 153 -4.54 -7.12 1.76
C TYR A 153 -5.36 -7.39 0.50
N TYR A 154 -6.63 -7.75 0.65
CA TYR A 154 -7.54 -7.88 -0.48
C TYR A 154 -7.83 -6.55 -1.17
N PHE A 155 -7.93 -5.45 -0.43
CA PHE A 155 -8.07 -4.12 -1.01
C PHE A 155 -6.86 -3.73 -1.86
N GLU A 156 -5.66 -3.99 -1.36
CA GLU A 156 -4.42 -3.78 -2.11
C GLU A 156 -4.35 -4.64 -3.39
N LEU A 157 -4.89 -5.85 -3.37
CA LEU A 157 -4.94 -6.71 -4.54
C LEU A 157 -6.01 -6.24 -5.55
N VAL A 158 -7.25 -5.99 -5.11
CA VAL A 158 -8.37 -5.70 -6.02
C VAL A 158 -8.17 -4.40 -6.78
N LYS A 159 -7.64 -3.35 -6.15
CA LYS A 159 -7.39 -2.06 -6.81
C LYS A 159 -6.31 -2.14 -7.90
N ASN A 160 -5.41 -3.11 -7.80
CA ASN A 160 -4.30 -3.29 -8.73
C ASN A 160 -4.55 -4.35 -9.80
N PHE A 161 -5.29 -5.42 -9.47
CA PHE A 161 -5.46 -6.58 -10.35
C PHE A 161 -6.92 -6.87 -10.73
N GLY A 162 -7.88 -6.14 -10.17
CA GLY A 162 -9.30 -6.47 -10.33
C GLY A 162 -9.72 -7.65 -9.47
N GLY A 163 -10.56 -8.54 -9.97
CA GLY A 163 -10.97 -9.73 -9.23
C GLY A 163 -9.82 -10.69 -8.98
N VAL A 164 -9.75 -11.26 -7.77
CA VAL A 164 -8.66 -12.14 -7.33
C VAL A 164 -9.19 -13.39 -6.62
N PRO A 165 -8.42 -14.47 -6.47
CA PRO A 165 -8.85 -15.64 -5.70
C PRO A 165 -9.20 -15.28 -4.25
N LEU A 166 -10.40 -15.62 -3.79
CA LEU A 166 -10.80 -15.47 -2.39
C LEU A 166 -10.43 -16.74 -1.59
N VAL A 167 -9.36 -16.64 -0.82
CA VAL A 167 -8.87 -17.70 0.08
C VAL A 167 -9.22 -17.30 1.50
N MET A 168 -10.32 -17.86 2.04
CA MET A 168 -10.91 -17.44 3.31
C MET A 168 -10.60 -18.37 4.49
N SER A 169 -9.84 -19.43 4.25
CA SER A 169 -9.39 -20.41 5.23
C SER A 169 -8.00 -20.89 4.90
N LEU A 170 -7.33 -21.53 5.86
CA LEU A 170 -6.08 -22.21 5.58
C LEU A 170 -6.32 -23.31 4.51
N LYS A 171 -5.52 -23.30 3.46
CA LYS A 171 -5.58 -24.24 2.35
C LYS A 171 -4.28 -25.03 2.22
N MET A 172 -4.41 -26.32 2.00
CA MET A 172 -3.27 -27.15 1.59
C MET A 172 -2.94 -26.91 0.11
N PRO A 173 -1.68 -27.12 -0.33
CA PRO A 173 -1.30 -26.91 -1.73
C PRO A 173 -2.19 -27.62 -2.76
N SER A 174 -2.72 -28.81 -2.42
CA SER A 174 -3.65 -29.54 -3.29
C SER A 174 -5.04 -28.88 -3.41
N GLU A 175 -5.45 -28.07 -2.45
CA GLU A 175 -6.76 -27.41 -2.42
C GLU A 175 -6.75 -26.07 -3.18
N VAL A 176 -5.57 -25.53 -3.46
CA VAL A 176 -5.45 -24.30 -4.27
C VAL A 176 -5.29 -24.59 -5.77
N GLN A 177 -5.06 -25.85 -6.13
CA GLN A 177 -5.08 -26.27 -7.54
C GLN A 177 -6.51 -26.13 -8.10
N GLY A 178 -6.63 -25.44 -9.24
CA GLY A 178 -7.93 -25.19 -9.85
C GLY A 178 -8.74 -24.05 -9.22
N ILE A 179 -8.14 -23.25 -8.33
CA ILE A 179 -8.76 -22.03 -7.83
C ILE A 179 -9.02 -21.05 -8.97
N THR A 180 -10.12 -20.32 -8.89
CA THR A 180 -10.53 -19.33 -9.91
C THR A 180 -10.50 -17.92 -9.31
N LEU A 181 -10.51 -16.92 -10.18
CA LEU A 181 -10.72 -15.54 -9.74
C LEU A 181 -12.18 -15.36 -9.29
N ALA A 182 -12.36 -14.70 -8.16
CA ALA A 182 -13.62 -14.03 -7.86
C ALA A 182 -13.74 -12.78 -8.76
N THR A 183 -14.95 -12.30 -8.96
CA THR A 183 -15.16 -11.01 -9.62
C THR A 183 -14.67 -9.86 -8.76
N THR A 184 -14.42 -8.70 -9.35
CA THR A 184 -14.10 -7.48 -8.62
C THR A 184 -15.16 -7.15 -7.56
N ALA A 185 -16.45 -7.32 -7.90
CA ALA A 185 -17.56 -7.08 -6.97
C ALA A 185 -17.57 -8.04 -5.78
N GLU A 186 -17.34 -9.35 -6.02
CA GLU A 186 -17.23 -10.34 -4.94
C GLU A 186 -16.03 -10.07 -4.03
N THR A 187 -14.90 -9.65 -4.62
CA THR A 187 -13.71 -9.28 -3.85
C THR A 187 -13.97 -8.07 -2.96
N TYR A 188 -14.61 -7.02 -3.48
CA TYR A 188 -15.01 -5.87 -2.67
C TYR A 188 -16.04 -6.22 -1.60
N ALA A 189 -17.01 -7.10 -1.88
CA ALA A 189 -17.98 -7.54 -0.88
C ALA A 189 -17.29 -8.23 0.32
N GLN A 190 -16.25 -9.03 0.06
CA GLN A 190 -15.46 -9.64 1.14
C GLN A 190 -14.65 -8.61 1.93
N ILE A 191 -14.06 -7.62 1.25
CA ILE A 191 -13.32 -6.51 1.90
C ILE A 191 -14.26 -5.71 2.82
N GLU A 192 -15.44 -5.36 2.31
CA GLU A 192 -16.47 -4.65 3.10
C GLU A 192 -16.88 -5.46 4.34
N GLN A 193 -17.05 -6.79 4.18
CA GLN A 193 -17.42 -7.65 5.29
C GLN A 193 -16.31 -7.72 6.34
N ASP A 194 -15.06 -7.89 5.92
CA ASP A 194 -13.91 -7.95 6.84
C ASP A 194 -13.76 -6.63 7.63
N PHE A 195 -13.91 -5.46 6.99
CA PHE A 195 -13.85 -4.18 7.70
C PHE A 195 -15.06 -3.97 8.63
N LYS A 196 -16.28 -4.34 8.23
CA LYS A 196 -17.47 -4.28 9.08
C LYS A 196 -17.35 -5.17 10.32
N ASP A 197 -16.87 -6.39 10.13
CA ASP A 197 -16.64 -7.32 11.24
C ASP A 197 -15.56 -6.79 12.20
N ALA A 198 -14.49 -6.20 11.65
CA ALA A 198 -13.42 -5.63 12.44
C ALA A 198 -13.89 -4.43 13.29
N LEU A 199 -14.76 -3.59 12.75
CA LEU A 199 -15.30 -2.41 13.44
C LEU A 199 -15.96 -2.73 14.79
N ALA A 200 -16.55 -3.92 14.93
CA ALA A 200 -17.28 -4.29 16.13
C ALA A 200 -16.39 -4.41 17.38
N ASP A 201 -15.13 -4.80 17.20
CA ASP A 201 -14.26 -5.17 18.32
C ASP A 201 -12.89 -4.43 18.32
N LEU A 202 -12.61 -3.60 17.32
CA LEU A 202 -11.40 -2.76 17.31
C LEU A 202 -11.54 -1.58 18.27
N PRO A 203 -10.46 -1.26 19.03
CA PRO A 203 -10.46 -0.10 19.93
C PRO A 203 -10.42 1.21 19.14
N LYS A 204 -10.80 2.31 19.80
CA LYS A 204 -10.48 3.65 19.33
C LYS A 204 -8.98 3.92 19.50
N LYS A 205 -8.43 4.87 18.75
CA LYS A 205 -7.02 5.27 18.86
C LYS A 205 -6.64 5.71 20.27
N ALA A 206 -7.51 6.46 20.94
CA ALA A 206 -7.29 6.93 22.31
C ALA A 206 -7.34 5.81 23.37
N GLU A 207 -7.83 4.62 23.02
CA GLU A 207 -7.92 3.45 23.90
C GLU A 207 -6.69 2.53 23.78
N LEU A 208 -5.79 2.79 22.81
CA LEU A 208 -4.59 1.99 22.63
C LEU A 208 -3.61 2.21 23.78
N SER A 209 -3.04 1.13 24.31
CA SER A 209 -1.90 1.20 25.20
C SER A 209 -0.64 1.67 24.46
N ALA A 210 0.38 2.10 25.20
CA ALA A 210 1.66 2.50 24.58
C ALA A 210 2.30 1.39 23.75
N ASN A 211 2.09 0.11 24.12
CA ASN A 211 2.60 -1.04 23.39
C ASN A 211 1.77 -1.40 22.14
N ASP A 212 0.57 -0.85 22.02
CA ASP A 212 -0.35 -1.12 20.91
C ASP A 212 -0.36 0.00 19.86
N ILE A 213 0.41 1.06 20.07
CA ILE A 213 0.50 2.17 19.10
C ILE A 213 0.90 1.60 17.73
N GLY A 214 0.14 1.97 16.69
CA GLY A 214 0.33 1.48 15.33
C GLY A 214 -0.53 0.27 14.96
N ARG A 215 -1.20 -0.40 15.91
CA ARG A 215 -2.20 -1.43 15.63
C ARG A 215 -3.48 -0.83 15.05
N ALA A 216 -4.25 -1.66 14.36
CA ALA A 216 -5.52 -1.27 13.75
C ALA A 216 -6.51 -0.73 14.79
N THR A 217 -7.20 0.33 14.41
CA THR A 217 -8.23 1.00 15.21
C THR A 217 -9.58 0.98 14.50
N SER A 218 -10.66 1.21 15.25
CA SER A 218 -11.99 1.38 14.66
C SER A 218 -12.02 2.53 13.65
N GLY A 219 -11.26 3.61 13.89
CA GLY A 219 -11.14 4.71 12.94
C GLY A 219 -10.41 4.31 11.64
N ALA A 220 -9.34 3.51 11.74
CA ALA A 220 -8.66 2.96 10.57
C ALA A 220 -9.61 2.07 9.75
N ALA A 221 -10.38 1.19 10.41
CA ALA A 221 -11.34 0.32 9.74
C ALA A 221 -12.48 1.10 9.08
N LYS A 222 -13.01 2.15 9.73
CA LYS A 222 -13.99 3.08 9.12
C LYS A 222 -13.43 3.76 7.89
N GLY A 223 -12.21 4.31 7.99
CA GLY A 223 -11.58 4.99 6.87
C GLY A 223 -11.31 4.08 5.68
N MET A 224 -10.85 2.84 5.92
CA MET A 224 -10.64 1.86 4.86
C MET A 224 -11.96 1.35 4.26
N LEU A 225 -13.01 1.17 5.05
CA LEU A 225 -14.34 0.82 4.55
C LEU A 225 -14.91 1.93 3.67
N ALA A 226 -14.84 3.18 4.11
CA ALA A 226 -15.28 4.33 3.31
C ALA A 226 -14.47 4.44 2.00
N LYS A 227 -13.16 4.20 2.05
CA LYS A 227 -12.30 4.17 0.86
C LYS A 227 -12.70 3.05 -0.11
N ALA A 228 -13.03 1.87 0.42
CA ALA A 228 -13.52 0.74 -0.39
C ALA A 228 -14.85 1.06 -1.06
N TYR A 229 -15.77 1.74 -0.38
CA TYR A 229 -17.03 2.22 -0.97
C TYR A 229 -16.79 3.28 -2.05
N LEU A 230 -15.95 4.27 -1.76
CA LEU A 230 -15.62 5.35 -2.70
C LEU A 230 -15.05 4.80 -4.02
N TYR A 231 -14.17 3.79 -3.94
CA TYR A 231 -13.54 3.17 -5.11
C TYR A 231 -14.53 2.39 -5.99
N GLN A 232 -15.68 2.03 -5.43
CA GLN A 232 -16.80 1.41 -6.17
C GLN A 232 -17.87 2.43 -6.60
N GLY A 233 -17.73 3.71 -6.27
CA GLY A 233 -18.77 4.73 -6.49
C GLY A 233 -20.01 4.58 -5.59
N LYS A 234 -19.89 3.83 -4.49
CA LYS A 234 -20.93 3.65 -3.47
C LYS A 234 -20.92 4.83 -2.49
N TYR A 235 -21.26 6.02 -2.99
CA TYR A 235 -21.17 7.25 -2.22
C TYR A 235 -22.17 7.30 -1.06
N ALA A 236 -23.40 6.79 -1.25
CA ALA A 236 -24.42 6.75 -0.21
C ALA A 236 -24.04 5.84 0.98
N GLU A 237 -23.26 4.79 0.73
CA GLU A 237 -22.74 3.91 1.77
C GLU A 237 -21.50 4.50 2.45
N ALA A 238 -20.70 5.29 1.75
CA ALA A 238 -19.53 5.97 2.30
C ALA A 238 -19.91 7.16 3.20
N GLU A 239 -20.95 7.90 2.84
CA GLU A 239 -21.38 9.13 3.51
C GLU A 239 -21.50 8.99 5.04
N PRO A 240 -22.32 8.08 5.61
CA PRO A 240 -22.51 8.01 7.05
C PRO A 240 -21.21 7.72 7.81
N ILE A 241 -20.31 6.91 7.24
CA ILE A 241 -19.03 6.58 7.85
C ILE A 241 -18.09 7.79 7.86
N LEU A 242 -18.06 8.54 6.76
CA LEU A 242 -17.24 9.74 6.65
C LEU A 242 -17.79 10.87 7.52
N GLN A 243 -19.11 10.99 7.68
CA GLN A 243 -19.76 11.90 8.62
C GLN A 243 -19.39 11.59 10.08
N GLU A 244 -19.33 10.30 10.45
CA GLU A 244 -18.84 9.90 11.77
C GLU A 244 -17.37 10.26 11.99
N LEU A 245 -16.48 9.96 11.01
CA LEU A 245 -15.04 10.24 11.12
C LEU A 245 -14.74 11.74 11.17
N THR A 246 -15.49 12.56 10.44
CA THR A 246 -15.30 14.00 10.39
C THR A 246 -16.09 14.76 11.47
N CYS A 247 -16.95 14.05 12.21
CA CYS A 247 -17.94 14.62 13.14
C CYS A 247 -18.77 15.74 12.48
N ARG A 248 -19.17 15.52 11.22
CA ARG A 248 -19.91 16.46 10.39
C ARG A 248 -21.12 15.78 9.74
N GLY A 249 -22.19 16.52 9.50
CA GLY A 249 -23.41 15.99 8.88
C GLY A 249 -24.34 15.30 9.88
N SER A 250 -25.30 14.52 9.37
CA SER A 250 -26.41 13.94 10.17
C SER A 250 -25.96 12.78 11.08
N HIS A 251 -24.84 12.13 10.78
CA HIS A 251 -24.27 11.03 11.58
C HIS A 251 -23.12 11.49 12.48
N ALA A 252 -22.90 12.80 12.58
CA ALA A 252 -21.90 13.37 13.47
C ALA A 252 -22.18 13.03 14.93
N SER A 253 -21.14 12.58 15.66
CA SER A 253 -21.24 12.32 17.10
C SER A 253 -19.92 12.63 17.80
N GLY A 254 -20.01 13.35 18.92
CA GLY A 254 -18.84 13.67 19.74
C GLY A 254 -17.85 14.65 19.11
N THR A 255 -16.58 14.46 19.41
CA THR A 255 -15.46 15.21 18.84
C THR A 255 -14.65 14.30 17.91
N PRO A 256 -14.02 14.85 16.86
CA PRO A 256 -13.18 14.08 15.98
C PRO A 256 -12.04 13.37 16.74
N GLU A 257 -11.84 12.10 16.44
CA GLU A 257 -10.71 11.32 16.96
C GLU A 257 -9.41 11.63 16.22
N TYR A 258 -9.54 12.13 14.99
CA TYR A 258 -8.43 12.49 14.10
C TYR A 258 -8.58 13.96 13.69
N GLU A 259 -7.44 14.61 13.50
CA GLU A 259 -7.37 16.00 13.07
C GLU A 259 -6.24 16.19 12.09
N LEU A 260 -6.32 17.23 11.25
CA LEU A 260 -5.16 17.64 10.46
C LEU A 260 -4.00 18.05 11.37
N MET A 261 -2.78 17.76 10.96
CA MET A 261 -1.61 18.40 11.58
C MET A 261 -1.71 19.91 11.37
N ASP A 262 -1.26 20.68 12.34
CA ASP A 262 -1.37 22.14 12.30
C ASP A 262 -0.50 22.75 11.19
N ASP A 263 0.64 22.12 10.91
CA ASP A 263 1.56 22.49 9.86
C ASP A 263 1.81 21.29 8.93
N PHE A 264 1.82 21.54 7.62
CA PHE A 264 2.05 20.48 6.62
C PHE A 264 3.44 19.83 6.78
N SER A 265 4.44 20.57 7.30
CA SER A 265 5.78 20.04 7.58
C SER A 265 5.80 18.86 8.56
N GLN A 266 4.76 18.73 9.38
CA GLN A 266 4.64 17.68 10.39
C GLN A 266 4.12 16.36 9.80
N VAL A 267 3.45 16.40 8.64
CA VAL A 267 2.76 15.23 8.07
C VAL A 267 3.72 14.09 7.77
N TRP A 268 4.89 14.40 7.18
CA TRP A 268 5.92 13.44 6.80
C TRP A 268 7.19 13.60 7.63
N ASN A 269 7.05 13.84 8.92
CA ASN A 269 8.15 14.01 9.86
C ASN A 269 8.18 12.84 10.85
N ILE A 270 9.37 12.32 11.14
CA ILE A 270 9.62 11.19 12.05
C ILE A 270 9.05 11.46 13.46
N ASP A 271 9.17 12.69 13.96
CA ASP A 271 8.71 13.07 15.30
C ASP A 271 7.18 13.02 15.46
N TYR A 272 6.46 12.91 14.33
CA TYR A 272 5.01 12.85 14.28
C TYR A 272 4.49 11.50 13.73
N ASN A 273 5.31 10.44 13.79
CA ASN A 273 4.84 9.09 13.55
C ASN A 273 3.64 8.77 14.47
N ASN A 274 2.60 8.19 13.91
CA ASN A 274 1.34 7.93 14.61
C ASN A 274 0.65 9.20 15.19
N GLY A 275 0.96 10.38 14.64
CA GLY A 275 0.39 11.67 15.03
C GLY A 275 -1.14 11.74 14.85
N LYS A 276 -1.74 12.88 15.23
CA LYS A 276 -3.20 13.08 15.25
C LYS A 276 -3.87 12.93 13.87
N GLU A 277 -3.12 13.11 12.78
CA GLU A 277 -3.64 12.94 11.42
C GLU A 277 -3.60 11.48 10.93
N SER A 278 -2.82 10.62 11.57
CA SER A 278 -2.62 9.24 11.13
C SER A 278 -3.77 8.33 11.55
N LEU A 279 -4.40 7.67 10.58
CA LEU A 279 -5.35 6.59 10.82
C LEU A 279 -4.66 5.22 10.76
N PHE A 280 -3.73 5.04 9.79
CA PHE A 280 -3.00 3.79 9.64
C PHE A 280 -1.64 4.02 8.95
N GLU A 281 -0.59 3.45 9.52
CA GLU A 281 0.80 3.59 9.03
C GLU A 281 1.52 2.26 9.01
N ILE A 282 2.47 2.11 8.10
CA ILE A 282 3.52 1.09 8.22
C ILE A 282 4.43 1.52 9.36
N GLN A 283 4.53 0.68 10.38
CA GLN A 283 5.41 0.93 11.52
C GLN A 283 6.85 0.58 11.15
N THR A 284 7.80 1.44 11.51
CA THR A 284 9.22 1.27 11.24
C THR A 284 10.05 1.43 12.51
N SER A 285 11.28 0.94 12.50
CA SER A 285 12.19 1.02 13.63
C SER A 285 13.61 1.26 13.15
N ASP A 286 14.36 2.05 13.91
CA ASP A 286 15.81 2.23 13.78
C ASP A 286 16.63 1.23 14.59
N ASP A 287 15.98 0.26 15.25
CA ASP A 287 16.66 -0.80 15.99
C ASP A 287 17.48 -1.68 15.05
N THR A 288 18.81 -1.62 15.20
CA THR A 288 19.75 -2.34 14.35
C THR A 288 19.72 -3.87 14.51
N GLN A 289 19.00 -4.41 15.50
CA GLN A 289 18.79 -5.84 15.65
C GLN A 289 17.78 -6.39 14.62
N TYR A 290 16.91 -5.53 14.09
CA TYR A 290 15.83 -5.91 13.20
C TYR A 290 15.80 -5.03 11.96
N SER A 291 15.69 -5.63 10.78
CA SER A 291 15.56 -4.90 9.51
C SER A 291 14.13 -4.40 9.29
N LEU A 292 13.61 -3.56 10.21
CA LEU A 292 12.25 -3.04 10.22
C LEU A 292 12.16 -1.56 9.83
N GLY A 293 13.23 -0.98 9.31
CA GLY A 293 13.26 0.41 8.87
C GLY A 293 12.54 0.63 7.53
N GLU A 294 12.27 1.90 7.26
CA GLU A 294 11.71 2.36 6.00
C GLU A 294 12.78 2.33 4.90
N ARG A 295 12.43 1.79 3.74
CA ARG A 295 13.35 1.64 2.60
C ARG A 295 12.91 2.41 1.36
N TYR A 296 11.75 3.03 1.41
CA TYR A 296 11.19 3.73 0.27
C TYR A 296 11.96 5.02 -0.03
N SER A 297 12.45 5.71 1.02
CA SER A 297 13.31 6.89 0.91
C SER A 297 14.53 6.65 0.03
N VAL A 298 15.15 5.46 0.12
CA VAL A 298 16.30 5.09 -0.70
C VAL A 298 15.92 4.92 -2.17
N LEU A 299 14.76 4.32 -2.44
CA LEU A 299 14.32 4.14 -3.83
C LEU A 299 14.16 5.48 -4.56
N VAL A 300 13.56 6.48 -3.88
CA VAL A 300 13.17 7.76 -4.48
C VAL A 300 14.16 8.91 -4.21
N GLY A 301 15.11 8.73 -3.30
CA GLY A 301 16.11 9.73 -2.94
C GLY A 301 17.15 9.97 -4.03
N SER A 302 17.90 11.07 -3.91
CA SER A 302 18.97 11.44 -4.85
C SER A 302 20.12 10.43 -4.82
N ARG A 303 20.68 10.11 -5.98
CA ARG A 303 21.94 9.34 -6.11
C ARG A 303 23.16 10.05 -5.54
N ASP A 304 23.06 11.34 -5.32
CA ASP A 304 24.10 12.13 -4.64
C ASP A 304 23.96 12.07 -3.13
N ASP A 305 22.82 11.54 -2.62
CA ASP A 305 22.51 11.44 -1.20
C ASP A 305 22.01 10.03 -0.83
N ALA A 306 22.80 9.02 -1.17
CA ALA A 306 22.57 7.61 -0.86
C ALA A 306 21.26 6.99 -1.39
N GLY A 307 20.57 7.67 -2.31
CA GLY A 307 19.34 7.17 -2.97
C GLY A 307 19.60 6.55 -4.33
N TRP A 308 18.52 6.03 -4.96
CA TRP A 308 18.59 5.38 -6.27
C TRP A 308 17.95 6.20 -7.38
N SER A 309 17.24 7.27 -7.07
CA SER A 309 16.53 8.13 -8.02
C SER A 309 15.52 7.37 -8.90
N TRP A 310 14.80 6.44 -8.31
CA TRP A 310 13.71 5.74 -8.98
C TRP A 310 12.39 6.38 -8.57
N GLY A 311 11.66 6.96 -9.51
CA GLY A 311 10.42 7.65 -9.20
C GLY A 311 10.62 9.09 -8.74
N LEU A 312 10.93 9.95 -9.71
CA LEU A 312 11.16 11.36 -9.51
C LEU A 312 9.90 12.18 -9.80
N PRO A 313 9.64 13.26 -9.05
CA PRO A 313 8.54 14.18 -9.35
C PRO A 313 8.70 14.79 -10.74
N THR A 314 7.60 14.88 -11.50
CA THR A 314 7.59 15.52 -12.81
C THR A 314 7.52 17.05 -12.69
N SER A 315 8.00 17.76 -13.72
CA SER A 315 7.80 19.21 -13.85
C SER A 315 6.31 19.58 -13.97
N ASN A 316 5.47 18.65 -14.43
CA ASN A 316 4.01 18.83 -14.46
C ASN A 316 3.40 18.90 -13.06
N LEU A 317 3.85 18.04 -12.13
CA LEU A 317 3.43 18.12 -10.73
C LEU A 317 3.89 19.43 -10.09
N GLU A 318 5.15 19.81 -10.29
CA GLU A 318 5.68 21.08 -9.80
C GLU A 318 4.86 22.28 -10.33
N LYS A 319 4.55 22.25 -11.64
CA LYS A 319 3.71 23.28 -12.26
C LYS A 319 2.30 23.31 -11.64
N ALA A 320 1.72 22.18 -11.32
CA ALA A 320 0.40 22.12 -10.70
C ALA A 320 0.37 22.82 -9.33
N PHE A 321 1.41 22.66 -8.50
CA PHE A 321 1.57 23.43 -7.26
C PHE A 321 1.70 24.93 -7.50
N LYS A 322 2.53 25.32 -8.48
CA LYS A 322 2.76 26.73 -8.83
C LYS A 322 1.48 27.39 -9.37
N ASP A 323 0.74 26.70 -10.24
CA ASP A 323 -0.53 27.20 -10.79
C ASP A 323 -1.60 27.37 -9.70
N ALA A 324 -1.56 26.54 -8.66
CA ALA A 324 -2.44 26.64 -7.49
C ALA A 324 -1.99 27.73 -6.48
N GLY A 325 -0.79 28.28 -6.63
CA GLY A 325 -0.17 29.16 -5.65
C GLY A 325 0.20 28.47 -4.35
N ASP A 326 0.44 27.14 -4.40
CA ASP A 326 0.66 26.28 -3.23
C ASP A 326 2.16 26.09 -2.95
N GLU A 327 2.78 27.11 -2.44
CA GLU A 327 4.20 27.10 -2.12
C GLU A 327 4.52 26.22 -0.90
N ILE A 328 3.58 26.12 0.05
CA ILE A 328 3.77 25.33 1.27
C ILE A 328 3.91 23.84 0.92
N ARG A 329 2.91 23.26 0.23
CA ARG A 329 3.00 21.85 -0.13
C ARG A 329 4.11 21.58 -1.14
N LEU A 330 4.37 22.47 -2.08
CA LEU A 330 5.50 22.34 -3.00
C LEU A 330 6.81 22.13 -2.25
N ARG A 331 7.11 22.99 -1.26
CA ARG A 331 8.33 22.95 -0.45
C ARG A 331 8.53 21.62 0.30
N TYR A 332 7.45 21.01 0.79
CA TYR A 332 7.50 19.76 1.55
C TYR A 332 7.21 18.50 0.70
N THR A 333 7.02 18.66 -0.60
CA THR A 333 6.75 17.55 -1.53
C THR A 333 7.91 17.34 -2.50
N ILE A 334 8.53 18.41 -3.00
CA ILE A 334 9.59 18.37 -4.01
C ILE A 334 10.86 19.04 -3.48
N LEU A 335 11.95 18.28 -3.43
CA LEU A 335 13.28 18.76 -3.11
C LEU A 335 14.02 19.07 -4.43
N HIS A 336 14.65 20.24 -4.51
CA HIS A 336 15.28 20.72 -5.73
C HIS A 336 16.82 20.70 -5.64
N ASP A 337 17.45 20.58 -6.79
CA ASP A 337 18.90 20.84 -6.94
C ASP A 337 19.23 22.30 -6.55
N GLY A 338 20.33 22.46 -5.81
CA GLY A 338 20.78 23.78 -5.33
C GLY A 338 19.97 24.33 -4.14
N GLN A 339 19.06 23.57 -3.55
CA GLN A 339 18.28 24.04 -2.40
C GLN A 339 19.17 24.21 -1.17
N THR A 340 19.18 25.42 -0.58
CA THR A 340 20.02 25.79 0.59
C THR A 340 19.27 25.78 1.92
N ASP A 341 17.99 25.45 1.87
CA ASP A 341 17.04 25.55 2.96
C ASP A 341 16.15 24.30 2.92
N VAL A 342 16.78 23.13 3.13
CA VAL A 342 16.05 21.85 3.14
C VAL A 342 15.29 21.72 4.46
N PRO A 343 13.96 21.53 4.42
CA PRO A 343 13.14 21.44 5.62
C PRO A 343 13.62 20.37 6.61
N GLY A 344 13.87 20.80 7.85
CA GLY A 344 14.27 19.92 8.94
C GLY A 344 15.74 19.44 8.92
N ASP A 345 16.55 19.90 7.94
CA ASP A 345 17.95 19.49 7.82
C ASP A 345 18.92 20.68 7.64
N PRO A 346 19.57 21.14 8.70
CA PRO A 346 20.51 22.24 8.64
C PRO A 346 21.85 21.89 7.96
N THR A 347 22.07 20.65 7.56
CA THR A 347 23.25 20.21 6.81
C THR A 347 23.33 20.94 5.47
N TRP A 348 22.17 21.18 4.86
CA TRP A 348 22.05 21.83 3.56
C TRP A 348 21.76 23.32 3.75
N ASN A 349 22.71 24.17 3.33
CA ASN A 349 22.69 25.60 3.56
C ASN A 349 23.43 26.35 2.43
N GLU A 350 23.59 27.68 2.53
CA GLU A 350 24.25 28.51 1.52
C GLU A 350 25.67 28.07 1.16
N GLU A 351 26.41 27.48 2.13
CA GLU A 351 27.77 26.99 1.89
C GLU A 351 27.78 25.55 1.36
N ASN A 352 26.70 24.79 1.60
CA ASN A 352 26.55 23.39 1.24
C ASN A 352 25.12 23.15 0.68
N PRO A 353 24.80 23.58 -0.55
CA PRO A 353 23.48 23.36 -1.13
C PRO A 353 23.24 21.88 -1.43
N TYR A 354 21.95 21.46 -1.40
CA TYR A 354 21.58 20.11 -1.78
C TYR A 354 21.88 19.84 -3.25
N VAL A 355 22.51 18.71 -3.55
CA VAL A 355 22.99 18.41 -4.89
C VAL A 355 22.15 17.31 -5.53
N ILE A 356 21.70 17.57 -6.76
CA ILE A 356 21.09 16.59 -7.65
C ILE A 356 21.83 16.65 -8.98
N SER A 357 22.91 15.88 -9.12
CA SER A 357 23.80 15.98 -10.28
C SER A 357 23.10 15.61 -11.59
N ALA A 358 23.07 16.53 -12.54
CA ALA A 358 22.56 16.28 -13.90
C ALA A 358 23.27 15.13 -14.64
N SER A 359 24.47 14.74 -14.20
CA SER A 359 25.20 13.57 -14.72
C SER A 359 24.63 12.24 -14.24
N LYS A 360 23.90 12.23 -13.13
CA LYS A 360 23.26 11.04 -12.56
C LYS A 360 21.77 10.97 -12.90
N HIS A 361 21.09 12.12 -12.93
CA HIS A 361 19.75 12.27 -13.49
C HIS A 361 19.46 13.75 -13.79
N LYS A 362 18.63 14.01 -14.77
CA LYS A 362 18.45 15.36 -15.31
C LYS A 362 17.24 16.11 -14.77
N SER A 363 16.42 15.52 -13.90
CA SER A 363 15.20 16.16 -13.42
C SER A 363 15.44 17.35 -12.50
N GLY A 364 16.54 17.32 -11.74
CA GLY A 364 16.79 18.30 -10.67
C GLY A 364 15.76 18.27 -9.53
N ARG A 365 14.98 17.18 -9.40
CA ARG A 365 13.90 17.04 -8.42
C ARG A 365 13.97 15.67 -7.74
N CYS A 366 13.69 15.62 -6.44
CA CYS A 366 13.52 14.40 -5.66
C CYS A 366 12.27 14.49 -4.77
N ASN A 367 11.84 13.35 -4.24
CA ASN A 367 10.71 13.27 -3.31
C ASN A 367 11.14 13.80 -1.92
N MET A 368 10.51 14.90 -1.47
CA MET A 368 10.79 15.49 -0.16
C MET A 368 9.97 14.83 0.96
N LYS A 369 8.79 14.24 0.68
CA LYS A 369 7.98 13.59 1.72
C LYS A 369 8.68 12.39 2.37
N LEU A 370 9.54 11.71 1.63
CA LEU A 370 10.30 10.56 2.11
C LEU A 370 11.78 10.91 2.41
N PHE A 371 12.12 12.19 2.45
CA PHE A 371 13.47 12.62 2.80
C PHE A 371 13.74 12.41 4.29
N ILE A 372 14.84 11.73 4.60
CA ILE A 372 15.31 11.54 5.97
C ILE A 372 16.43 12.54 6.23
N PRO A 373 16.27 13.50 7.17
CA PRO A 373 17.32 14.44 7.55
C PRO A 373 18.60 13.72 7.97
N VAL A 374 19.76 14.25 7.60
CA VAL A 374 21.07 13.60 7.84
C VAL A 374 21.28 13.27 9.32
N ASN A 375 20.87 14.17 10.21
CA ASN A 375 21.00 13.99 11.66
C ASN A 375 19.99 12.99 12.27
N ARG A 376 19.04 12.47 11.46
CA ARG A 376 18.04 11.48 11.87
C ARG A 376 18.29 10.11 11.24
N ARG A 377 19.30 9.99 10.41
CA ARG A 377 19.69 8.72 9.78
C ARG A 377 20.42 7.82 10.77
N PRO A 378 20.29 6.49 10.67
CA PRO A 378 21.11 5.54 11.43
C PRO A 378 22.62 5.82 11.24
N SER A 379 23.42 5.59 12.26
CA SER A 379 24.88 5.76 12.17
C SER A 379 25.59 4.46 12.58
N PRO A 380 26.35 3.77 11.68
CA PRO A 380 26.55 4.12 10.26
C PRO A 380 25.23 4.08 9.47
N TYR A 381 25.14 4.88 8.40
CA TYR A 381 23.91 4.92 7.60
C TYR A 381 23.60 3.53 7.01
N ASP A 382 22.43 3.05 7.32
CA ASP A 382 21.88 1.79 6.83
C ASP A 382 20.38 1.95 6.56
N ALA A 383 20.00 1.95 5.32
CA ALA A 383 18.63 2.17 4.86
C ALA A 383 17.56 1.29 5.53
N PRO A 384 17.82 -0.02 5.79
CA PRO A 384 16.88 -0.88 6.50
C PRO A 384 16.49 -0.43 7.91
N HIS A 385 17.11 0.63 8.43
CA HIS A 385 16.87 1.15 9.78
C HIS A 385 16.39 2.60 9.79
N ASN A 386 15.85 3.12 8.68
CA ASN A 386 15.22 4.45 8.66
C ASN A 386 13.91 4.45 9.47
N PRO A 387 13.73 5.39 10.41
CA PRO A 387 12.60 5.36 11.35
C PRO A 387 11.34 6.11 10.87
N LEU A 388 11.23 6.47 9.60
CA LEU A 388 10.06 7.17 9.07
C LEU A 388 8.92 6.18 8.79
N ASN A 389 7.80 6.28 9.50
CA ASN A 389 6.60 5.51 9.18
C ASN A 389 6.01 5.95 7.84
N ILE A 390 5.44 5.01 7.09
CA ILE A 390 4.74 5.31 5.83
C ILE A 390 3.23 5.40 6.09
N ARG A 391 2.66 6.59 5.82
CA ARG A 391 1.23 6.88 6.02
C ARG A 391 0.42 6.18 4.92
N LEU A 392 -0.40 5.18 5.30
CA LEU A 392 -1.29 4.45 4.39
C LEU A 392 -2.68 5.07 4.31
N LEU A 393 -3.10 5.69 5.40
CA LEU A 393 -4.35 6.43 5.48
C LEU A 393 -4.22 7.55 6.51
N ARG A 394 -4.51 8.78 6.10
CA ARG A 394 -4.45 9.96 6.96
C ARG A 394 -5.70 10.83 6.85
N TYR A 395 -5.93 11.66 7.84
CA TYR A 395 -7.18 12.41 7.99
C TYR A 395 -7.45 13.40 6.85
N ALA A 396 -6.42 13.96 6.23
CA ALA A 396 -6.60 14.78 5.04
C ALA A 396 -7.23 13.97 3.89
N GLU A 397 -6.85 12.70 3.70
CA GLU A 397 -7.50 11.84 2.72
C GLU A 397 -8.97 11.57 3.11
N VAL A 398 -9.27 11.40 4.41
CA VAL A 398 -10.67 11.24 4.89
C VAL A 398 -11.51 12.48 4.54
N LEU A 399 -10.97 13.69 4.77
CA LEU A 399 -11.66 14.94 4.41
C LEU A 399 -11.90 15.04 2.90
N LEU A 400 -10.92 14.64 2.09
CA LEU A 400 -11.05 14.69 0.63
C LEU A 400 -11.97 13.59 0.08
N MET A 401 -12.02 12.41 0.73
CA MET A 401 -13.04 11.39 0.44
C MET A 401 -14.45 11.89 0.81
N TYR A 402 -14.57 12.60 1.92
CA TYR A 402 -15.84 13.22 2.31
C TYR A 402 -16.25 14.29 1.32
N ALA A 403 -15.34 15.19 0.92
CA ALA A 403 -15.63 16.20 -0.10
C ALA A 403 -16.09 15.59 -1.42
N GLU A 404 -15.44 14.53 -1.89
CA GLU A 404 -15.81 13.83 -3.12
C GLU A 404 -17.20 13.15 -2.99
N THR A 405 -17.45 12.51 -1.87
CA THR A 405 -18.72 11.83 -1.57
C THR A 405 -19.88 12.84 -1.54
N GLU A 406 -19.73 13.92 -0.80
CA GLU A 406 -20.78 14.94 -0.65
C GLU A 406 -21.06 15.68 -1.97
N ASN A 407 -20.02 15.97 -2.77
CA ASN A 407 -20.22 16.54 -4.10
C ASN A 407 -20.94 15.57 -5.04
N ALA A 408 -20.61 14.27 -5.00
CA ALA A 408 -21.30 13.26 -5.79
C ALA A 408 -22.78 13.10 -5.41
N LEU A 409 -23.12 13.35 -4.15
CA LEU A 409 -24.49 13.35 -3.63
C LEU A 409 -25.20 14.70 -3.77
N ASN A 410 -24.57 15.70 -4.39
CA ASN A 410 -25.03 17.08 -4.56
C ASN A 410 -25.21 17.87 -3.25
N HIS A 411 -24.42 17.53 -2.24
CA HIS A 411 -24.33 18.25 -0.97
C HIS A 411 -23.13 19.22 -0.99
N ASP A 412 -23.11 20.14 -1.96
CA ASP A 412 -21.97 21.00 -2.27
C ASP A 412 -21.44 21.81 -1.07
N SER A 413 -22.29 22.21 -0.13
CA SER A 413 -21.85 22.94 1.08
C SER A 413 -20.98 22.11 2.02
N GLU A 414 -21.29 20.83 2.18
CA GLU A 414 -20.49 19.90 2.98
C GLU A 414 -19.18 19.55 2.26
N ALA A 415 -19.26 19.36 0.95
CA ALA A 415 -18.08 19.14 0.10
C ALA A 415 -17.09 20.32 0.16
N GLN A 416 -17.62 21.57 0.06
CA GLN A 416 -16.81 22.79 0.21
C GLN A 416 -16.18 22.90 1.60
N TRP A 417 -16.93 22.60 2.66
CA TRP A 417 -16.39 22.62 4.02
C TRP A 417 -15.17 21.69 4.15
N ALA A 418 -15.29 20.45 3.72
CA ALA A 418 -14.22 19.46 3.83
C ALA A 418 -12.98 19.83 2.99
N LEU A 419 -13.21 20.25 1.75
CA LEU A 419 -12.17 20.73 0.86
C LEU A 419 -11.41 21.93 1.46
N ASN A 420 -12.16 22.91 1.96
CA ASN A 420 -11.58 24.15 2.50
C ASN A 420 -10.84 23.93 3.82
N LYS A 421 -11.15 22.88 4.60
CA LYS A 421 -10.33 22.49 5.76
C LYS A 421 -8.91 22.12 5.35
N VAL A 422 -8.74 21.35 4.27
CA VAL A 422 -7.43 20.98 3.75
C VAL A 422 -6.69 22.22 3.22
N ARG A 423 -7.36 23.06 2.45
CA ARG A 423 -6.83 24.30 1.87
C ARG A 423 -6.40 25.31 2.92
N GLN A 424 -7.19 25.46 3.98
CA GLN A 424 -6.90 26.39 5.06
C GLN A 424 -5.56 26.11 5.74
N ARG A 425 -5.21 24.83 5.95
CA ARG A 425 -3.91 24.43 6.55
C ARG A 425 -2.73 24.98 5.78
N VAL A 426 -2.83 25.07 4.45
CA VAL A 426 -1.77 25.54 3.55
C VAL A 426 -2.04 26.96 3.03
N GLN A 427 -2.92 27.70 3.70
CA GLN A 427 -3.22 29.10 3.46
C GLN A 427 -3.73 29.41 2.03
N LEU A 428 -4.34 28.44 1.36
CA LEU A 428 -4.95 28.64 0.05
C LEU A 428 -6.35 29.26 0.19
N PRO A 429 -6.78 30.09 -0.78
CA PRO A 429 -8.12 30.67 -0.81
C PRO A 429 -9.21 29.59 -0.78
N GLU A 430 -10.33 29.90 -0.15
CA GLU A 430 -11.50 29.01 -0.12
C GLU A 430 -12.09 28.83 -1.53
N VAL A 431 -12.52 27.60 -1.81
CA VAL A 431 -13.31 27.24 -3.00
C VAL A 431 -14.79 27.40 -2.68
N THR A 432 -15.47 28.19 -3.53
CA THR A 432 -16.94 28.42 -3.45
C THR A 432 -17.67 27.86 -4.66
N ALA A 433 -16.97 27.17 -5.56
CA ALA A 433 -17.54 26.49 -6.72
C ALA A 433 -18.53 25.40 -6.31
N THR A 434 -19.47 25.06 -7.21
CA THR A 434 -20.49 24.03 -7.02
C THR A 434 -20.48 23.04 -8.20
N GLY A 435 -21.13 21.88 -8.02
CA GLY A 435 -21.31 20.87 -9.06
C GLY A 435 -19.98 20.39 -9.69
N THR A 436 -19.90 20.40 -11.02
CA THR A 436 -18.71 19.92 -11.73
C THR A 436 -17.44 20.74 -11.47
N ALA A 437 -17.58 22.04 -11.31
CA ALA A 437 -16.43 22.89 -10.99
C ALA A 437 -15.88 22.59 -9.57
N LEU A 438 -16.74 22.25 -8.62
CA LEU A 438 -16.33 21.78 -7.29
C LEU A 438 -15.69 20.41 -7.38
N ARG A 439 -16.25 19.48 -8.18
CA ARG A 439 -15.64 18.16 -8.46
C ARG A 439 -14.19 18.32 -8.93
N ASP A 440 -13.98 19.19 -9.89
CA ASP A 440 -12.64 19.37 -10.49
C ASP A 440 -11.67 20.05 -9.51
N ALA A 441 -12.16 20.95 -8.67
CA ALA A 441 -11.39 21.51 -7.56
C ALA A 441 -10.99 20.44 -6.53
N ILE A 442 -11.90 19.55 -6.14
CA ILE A 442 -11.64 18.44 -5.22
C ILE A 442 -10.59 17.48 -5.80
N ARG A 443 -10.70 17.13 -7.08
CA ARG A 443 -9.71 16.27 -7.78
C ARG A 443 -8.33 16.91 -7.82
N THR A 444 -8.27 18.20 -8.06
CA THR A 444 -7.01 18.96 -8.03
C THR A 444 -6.42 18.96 -6.62
N GLU A 445 -7.23 19.25 -5.60
CA GLU A 445 -6.77 19.25 -4.21
C GLU A 445 -6.26 17.88 -3.77
N ARG A 446 -6.96 16.77 -4.13
CA ARG A 446 -6.47 15.42 -3.87
C ARG A 446 -5.11 15.17 -4.50
N ARG A 447 -4.91 15.58 -5.76
CA ARG A 447 -3.63 15.44 -6.45
C ARG A 447 -2.50 16.15 -5.70
N LEU A 448 -2.72 17.40 -5.27
CA LEU A 448 -1.69 18.20 -4.59
C LEU A 448 -1.45 17.72 -3.15
N GLU A 449 -2.51 17.46 -2.40
CA GLU A 449 -2.41 17.03 -1.01
C GLU A 449 -1.73 15.67 -0.87
N LEU A 450 -2.12 14.71 -1.70
CA LEU A 450 -1.68 13.32 -1.66
C LEU A 450 -0.57 13.00 -2.68
N ALA A 451 0.06 14.02 -3.24
CA ALA A 451 1.13 13.86 -4.23
C ALA A 451 2.22 12.91 -3.73
N LEU A 452 2.62 11.94 -4.56
CA LEU A 452 3.67 10.95 -4.30
C LEU A 452 3.38 9.96 -3.14
N GLU A 453 2.13 9.91 -2.64
CA GLU A 453 1.70 9.00 -1.57
C GLU A 453 1.06 7.68 -2.12
N GLY A 454 1.14 7.43 -3.42
CA GLY A 454 0.64 6.20 -4.06
C GLY A 454 -0.85 6.22 -4.42
N THR A 455 -1.57 7.33 -4.19
CA THR A 455 -3.01 7.44 -4.47
C THR A 455 -3.33 7.86 -5.90
N ARG A 456 -2.41 8.54 -6.59
CA ARG A 456 -2.65 9.13 -7.92
C ARG A 456 -3.06 8.10 -8.97
N LEU A 457 -2.42 6.92 -8.98
CA LEU A 457 -2.75 5.85 -9.93
C LEU A 457 -4.20 5.37 -9.75
N ASP A 458 -4.62 5.20 -8.49
CA ASP A 458 -5.98 4.78 -8.17
C ASP A 458 -7.00 5.84 -8.63
N ASP A 459 -6.72 7.12 -8.39
CA ASP A 459 -7.58 8.23 -8.82
C ASP A 459 -7.66 8.33 -10.36
N LEU A 460 -6.55 8.18 -11.07
CA LEU A 460 -6.52 8.15 -12.52
C LEU A 460 -7.38 7.03 -13.11
N ARG A 461 -7.34 5.85 -12.50
CA ARG A 461 -8.09 4.66 -12.95
C ARG A 461 -9.58 4.74 -12.64
N ARG A 462 -9.97 5.27 -11.46
CA ARG A 462 -11.36 5.26 -11.00
C ARG A 462 -12.19 6.46 -11.45
N TRP A 463 -11.59 7.64 -11.62
CA TRP A 463 -12.33 8.82 -12.03
C TRP A 463 -12.75 8.75 -13.48
N LYS A 464 -14.07 8.87 -13.69
CA LYS A 464 -14.63 9.01 -15.03
C LYS A 464 -14.69 10.46 -15.45
N MET A 465 -14.37 10.72 -16.71
CA MET A 465 -14.53 11.99 -17.37
C MET A 465 -15.91 12.08 -18.04
N ASP A 466 -16.28 13.26 -18.52
CA ASP A 466 -17.63 13.51 -19.07
C ASP A 466 -17.91 12.69 -20.33
N ASP A 467 -16.91 12.18 -21.02
CA ASP A 467 -17.02 11.24 -22.15
C ASP A 467 -17.11 9.76 -21.74
N GLY A 468 -17.11 9.48 -20.43
CA GLY A 468 -17.18 8.14 -19.86
C GLY A 468 -15.86 7.40 -19.76
N LYS A 469 -14.77 7.93 -20.32
CA LYS A 469 -13.43 7.36 -20.18
C LYS A 469 -12.85 7.64 -18.81
N THR A 470 -11.83 6.88 -18.42
CA THR A 470 -11.07 7.16 -17.20
C THR A 470 -10.18 8.40 -17.38
N MET A 471 -9.84 9.05 -16.27
CA MET A 471 -8.83 10.11 -16.30
C MET A 471 -7.48 9.57 -16.81
N MET A 472 -7.15 8.31 -16.53
CA MET A 472 -5.94 7.66 -17.05
C MET A 472 -5.91 7.63 -18.58
N GLU A 473 -7.04 7.37 -19.24
CA GLU A 473 -7.16 7.42 -20.70
C GLU A 473 -6.98 8.85 -21.27
N HIS A 474 -7.40 9.87 -20.51
CA HIS A 474 -7.17 11.26 -20.87
C HIS A 474 -5.72 11.72 -20.67
N VAL A 475 -5.01 11.11 -19.74
CA VAL A 475 -3.60 11.42 -19.48
C VAL A 475 -2.68 10.68 -20.46
N PHE A 476 -2.84 9.36 -20.58
CA PHE A 476 -1.88 8.50 -21.30
C PHE A 476 -2.38 7.99 -22.66
N GLY A 477 -3.67 8.10 -22.95
CA GLY A 477 -4.26 7.62 -24.19
C GLY A 477 -3.84 8.43 -25.41
N PRO A 478 -4.37 8.09 -26.61
CA PRO A 478 -4.15 8.87 -27.82
C PRO A 478 -4.57 10.32 -27.62
N ASN A 479 -3.67 11.25 -27.92
CA ASN A 479 -3.82 12.70 -27.67
C ASN A 479 -3.91 13.07 -26.16
N GLY A 480 -3.44 12.20 -25.27
CA GLY A 480 -3.37 12.48 -23.84
C GLY A 480 -2.41 13.61 -23.50
N THR A 481 -2.53 14.09 -22.26
CA THR A 481 -1.72 15.21 -21.78
C THR A 481 -0.29 14.82 -21.42
N PHE A 482 -0.03 13.54 -21.17
CA PHE A 482 1.31 13.04 -20.89
C PHE A 482 2.13 12.95 -22.16
N VAL A 483 3.31 13.54 -22.17
CA VAL A 483 4.20 13.55 -23.34
C VAL A 483 5.03 12.27 -23.40
N LYS A 484 5.30 11.79 -24.60
CA LYS A 484 6.25 10.70 -24.83
C LYS A 484 7.67 11.22 -24.62
N TYR A 485 8.55 10.38 -24.09
CA TYR A 485 9.91 10.76 -23.78
C TYR A 485 10.90 9.62 -24.08
N ASN A 486 12.16 9.98 -24.25
CA ASN A 486 13.26 9.04 -24.39
C ASN A 486 13.86 8.75 -23.01
N MET A 487 13.68 7.53 -22.51
CA MET A 487 14.21 7.10 -21.22
C MET A 487 15.74 7.11 -21.15
N GLU A 488 16.43 6.95 -22.29
CA GLU A 488 17.89 6.95 -22.32
C GLU A 488 18.48 8.32 -22.00
N GLU A 489 17.73 9.39 -22.24
CA GLU A 489 18.15 10.74 -21.90
C GLU A 489 17.94 11.09 -20.42
N SER A 490 17.16 10.31 -19.69
CA SER A 490 16.82 10.52 -18.27
C SER A 490 16.28 11.93 -17.97
N THR A 491 15.59 12.54 -18.92
CA THR A 491 15.04 13.89 -18.84
C THR A 491 13.55 13.81 -18.50
N ASP A 492 13.06 14.79 -17.73
CA ASP A 492 11.65 14.90 -17.38
C ASP A 492 10.75 14.86 -18.63
N PRO A 493 9.71 14.02 -18.66
CA PRO A 493 8.87 13.82 -19.85
C PRO A 493 8.11 15.05 -20.30
N TYR A 494 7.90 16.02 -19.42
CA TYR A 494 7.18 17.27 -19.74
C TYR A 494 8.09 18.41 -20.19
N GLU A 495 9.40 18.24 -20.18
CA GLU A 495 10.31 19.25 -20.66
C GLU A 495 10.40 19.25 -22.19
N THR A 496 10.39 20.42 -22.81
CA THR A 496 10.34 20.57 -24.27
C THR A 496 11.48 19.88 -25.00
N THR A 497 12.66 19.81 -24.38
CA THR A 497 13.84 19.11 -24.93
C THR A 497 13.70 17.61 -24.99
N ASN A 498 12.73 17.05 -24.26
CA ASN A 498 12.49 15.62 -24.18
C ASN A 498 11.20 15.18 -24.89
N GLN A 499 10.43 16.10 -25.42
CA GLN A 499 9.24 15.79 -26.21
C GLN A 499 9.65 15.13 -27.53
N GLN A 500 9.11 13.94 -27.78
CA GLN A 500 9.41 13.17 -28.99
C GLN A 500 8.19 13.06 -29.88
N GLU A 501 8.40 13.36 -31.17
CA GLU A 501 7.39 13.13 -32.22
C GLU A 501 7.35 11.65 -32.66
N ASN A 502 8.41 10.89 -32.37
CA ASN A 502 8.56 9.53 -32.87
C ASN A 502 7.88 8.50 -31.96
N SER A 503 6.98 7.72 -32.53
CA SER A 503 6.15 6.74 -31.83
C SER A 503 6.87 5.47 -31.34
N ASN A 504 8.14 5.27 -31.69
CA ASN A 504 8.86 4.04 -31.35
C ASN A 504 9.48 4.06 -29.94
N GLU A 505 9.61 5.24 -29.37
CA GLU A 505 10.13 5.43 -28.02
C GLU A 505 9.11 6.24 -27.23
N GLY A 506 8.44 5.64 -26.26
CA GLY A 506 7.46 6.38 -25.48
C GLY A 506 6.38 5.47 -24.90
N ILE A 507 5.36 6.12 -24.40
CA ILE A 507 4.28 5.45 -23.68
C ILE A 507 3.38 4.69 -24.65
N ASN A 508 3.17 3.40 -24.36
CA ASN A 508 2.33 2.48 -25.14
C ASN A 508 1.03 2.14 -24.40
N PHE A 509 0.45 3.10 -23.71
CA PHE A 509 -0.78 2.91 -22.95
C PHE A 509 -1.94 2.44 -23.84
N GLN A 510 -2.64 1.41 -23.39
CA GLN A 510 -3.82 0.85 -24.05
C GLN A 510 -4.88 0.49 -23.00
N ALA A 511 -6.05 1.09 -23.08
CA ALA A 511 -7.22 0.63 -22.34
C ALA A 511 -7.92 -0.53 -23.10
N PRO A 512 -8.46 -1.54 -22.41
CA PRO A 512 -8.53 -1.68 -20.94
C PRO A 512 -7.28 -2.27 -20.30
N ARG A 513 -6.30 -2.77 -21.07
CA ARG A 513 -5.12 -3.49 -20.59
C ARG A 513 -4.45 -2.80 -19.39
N ASP A 514 -4.06 -1.54 -19.54
CA ASP A 514 -3.21 -0.84 -18.56
C ASP A 514 -4.01 -0.17 -17.43
N LEU A 515 -5.34 -0.38 -17.41
CA LEU A 515 -6.16 0.02 -16.27
C LEU A 515 -5.96 -0.89 -15.04
N LEU A 516 -5.34 -2.06 -15.22
CA LEU A 516 -4.96 -2.99 -14.17
C LEU A 516 -3.54 -3.50 -14.45
N PHE A 517 -2.87 -4.01 -13.44
CA PHE A 517 -1.64 -4.78 -13.69
C PHE A 517 -1.95 -6.19 -14.17
N ALA A 518 -1.01 -6.78 -14.90
CA ALA A 518 -1.09 -8.19 -15.29
C ALA A 518 -1.07 -9.09 -14.05
N ILE A 519 -1.88 -10.15 -14.06
CA ILE A 519 -1.78 -11.21 -13.06
C ILE A 519 -0.46 -11.96 -13.30
N PRO A 520 0.33 -12.25 -12.24
CA PRO A 520 1.62 -12.94 -12.40
C PRO A 520 1.48 -14.29 -13.11
N ASN A 521 2.32 -14.53 -14.11
CA ASN A 521 2.27 -15.77 -14.90
C ASN A 521 2.50 -17.04 -14.07
N SER A 522 3.24 -16.93 -12.96
CA SER A 522 3.40 -18.04 -12.01
C SER A 522 2.07 -18.51 -11.45
N GLU A 523 1.17 -17.58 -11.12
CA GLU A 523 -0.15 -17.89 -10.53
C GLU A 523 -1.06 -18.56 -11.56
N ILE A 524 -1.03 -18.09 -12.81
CA ILE A 524 -1.76 -18.72 -13.93
C ILE A 524 -1.27 -20.16 -14.12
N THR A 525 0.05 -20.37 -14.10
CA THR A 525 0.64 -21.70 -14.27
C THR A 525 0.32 -22.62 -13.08
N MET A 526 0.46 -22.14 -11.85
CA MET A 526 0.19 -22.93 -10.64
C MET A 526 -1.30 -23.31 -10.50
N SER A 527 -2.20 -22.48 -11.00
CA SER A 527 -3.63 -22.78 -11.01
C SER A 527 -4.05 -23.79 -12.10
N ASN A 528 -3.11 -24.36 -12.85
CA ASN A 528 -3.39 -25.17 -14.06
C ASN A 528 -4.22 -24.40 -15.11
N GLY A 529 -4.05 -23.08 -15.18
CA GLY A 529 -4.74 -22.21 -16.15
C GLY A 529 -6.21 -21.93 -15.83
N THR A 530 -6.68 -22.21 -14.61
CA THR A 530 -8.02 -21.80 -14.16
C THR A 530 -8.07 -20.30 -13.87
N ILE A 531 -6.99 -19.72 -13.36
CA ILE A 531 -6.79 -18.27 -13.31
C ILE A 531 -6.53 -17.78 -14.74
N LYS A 532 -7.28 -16.77 -15.16
CA LYS A 532 -7.12 -16.13 -16.47
C LYS A 532 -6.46 -14.78 -16.32
N GLN A 533 -5.71 -14.37 -17.33
CA GLN A 533 -5.07 -13.06 -17.39
C GLN A 533 -6.11 -11.94 -17.54
N ASN A 534 -5.77 -10.75 -17.07
CA ASN A 534 -6.53 -9.55 -17.30
C ASN A 534 -6.61 -9.21 -18.80
N GLU A 535 -7.72 -8.59 -19.21
CA GLU A 535 -8.01 -8.27 -20.60
C GLU A 535 -6.89 -7.43 -21.24
N GLY A 536 -6.47 -7.82 -22.43
CA GLY A 536 -5.44 -7.14 -23.21
C GLY A 536 -4.00 -7.58 -22.93
N TYR A 537 -3.77 -8.37 -21.90
CA TYR A 537 -2.49 -9.06 -21.68
C TYR A 537 -2.49 -10.45 -22.32
N ASN A 538 -1.33 -10.86 -22.87
CA ASN A 538 -1.14 -12.16 -23.51
C ASN A 538 -0.37 -13.13 -22.62
#